data_d34e6cc78816122dfbb333da60936e44
#
_entry.id   d34e6cc78816122dfbb333da60936e44
#
_cell.length_a   1.000
_cell.length_b   1.000
_cell.length_c   1.000
_cell.angle_alpha   90.00
_cell.angle_beta   90.00
_cell.angle_gamma   90.00
#
_symmetry.space_group_name_H-M   'P 1'
#
loop_
_entity.id
_entity.type
_entity.pdbx_description
1 polymer ?
#
loop_
_entity_poly.entity_id
_entity_poly.type
_entity_poly.pdbx_seq_one_letter_code
_entity_poly.pdbx_strand_id
1 'polypeptide(L)'
;MRAALPLFSFVDPLLLAMPRTRAKRRSRFVLLHRNPYRKLSKEEIRLADMWNKEDAMDPSEIAQLLRRDKSTMTRLLVKRVLRKKDGRPQLLDAAAVDELIARLDHMIVVADGKHEVTVDHLRRHARVRASCRTNSRALHARRVFFRRMREKPVLTSADIEARKKFAKEYKGKSAVWWTKTIDMHIDVKHFPVYLDANARAHAARAGVRGAYRTAGQGLEAPYVKQSSRCKFNTGARGVMVLAGIGHGKVLVWEAIDGRNWNGDVAADMYTGPIRTALAKACPRKRKWRVLEDNDPAGFKRRKGLAAKSASGIESFNIPPRSPSLNVCDYALWSEVSRRLRATEATWPAGRRESRKAYVARLRRTALRLPASFVNASISNMRTRCQRLYNAGGGNFEEGGSTGH
;
A
#
# COMPACT_ATOMS: atom_id res chain seq x y z
N MET A 1 -41.20 5.16 4.69
CA MET A 1 -40.93 6.36 5.48
C MET A 1 -41.07 6.05 6.96
N ARG A 2 -39.99 5.86 7.68
CA ARG A 2 -39.91 5.98 9.15
C ARG A 2 -38.48 6.39 9.46
N ALA A 3 -38.34 7.65 9.85
CA ALA A 3 -37.08 8.25 10.30
C ALA A 3 -36.80 7.80 11.72
N ALA A 4 -35.62 7.29 12.00
CA ALA A 4 -35.11 7.06 13.34
C ALA A 4 -34.41 8.31 13.84
N LEU A 5 -34.92 8.91 14.89
CA LEU A 5 -34.35 10.02 15.63
C LEU A 5 -33.21 9.52 16.54
N PRO A 6 -32.15 10.26 16.74
CA PRO A 6 -31.10 9.92 17.69
C PRO A 6 -31.56 10.17 19.12
N LEU A 7 -31.35 9.21 20.02
CA LEU A 7 -31.53 9.31 21.46
C LEU A 7 -30.46 10.26 22.05
N PHE A 8 -30.81 11.49 22.28
CA PHE A 8 -30.11 12.39 23.18
C PHE A 8 -30.40 11.98 24.62
N SER A 9 -29.38 11.50 25.33
CA SER A 9 -29.48 11.30 26.78
C SER A 9 -29.50 12.67 27.47
N PHE A 10 -30.67 13.08 27.95
CA PHE A 10 -30.82 14.21 28.85
C PHE A 10 -30.11 13.92 30.16
N VAL A 11 -29.03 14.63 30.44
CA VAL A 11 -28.43 14.72 31.77
C VAL A 11 -29.23 15.79 32.53
N ASP A 12 -29.95 15.35 33.54
CA ASP A 12 -30.79 16.17 34.41
C ASP A 12 -29.94 17.27 35.10
N PRO A 13 -30.19 18.57 34.82
CA PRO A 13 -29.39 19.66 35.42
C PRO A 13 -29.62 19.85 36.92
N LEU A 14 -30.66 19.27 37.52
CA LEU A 14 -30.98 19.36 38.94
C LEU A 14 -30.04 18.57 39.87
N LEU A 15 -29.16 17.75 39.36
CA LEU A 15 -28.18 16.98 40.13
C LEU A 15 -26.88 17.77 40.47
N LEU A 16 -26.75 19.01 39.99
CA LEU A 16 -25.56 19.86 40.24
C LEU A 16 -25.62 20.73 41.46
N ALA A 17 -26.81 20.86 42.11
CA ALA A 17 -27.04 21.82 43.21
C ALA A 17 -27.12 21.23 44.64
N MET A 18 -26.91 19.90 44.80
CA MET A 18 -26.91 19.33 46.15
C MET A 18 -25.49 19.12 46.68
N PRO A 19 -25.19 19.41 47.96
CA PRO A 19 -23.91 19.11 48.56
C PRO A 19 -23.67 17.61 48.50
N ARG A 20 -22.67 17.22 47.73
CA ARG A 20 -22.28 15.81 47.49
C ARG A 20 -21.76 15.24 48.80
N THR A 21 -22.59 14.53 49.57
CA THR A 21 -22.19 13.84 50.78
C THR A 21 -21.13 12.78 50.45
N ARG A 22 -20.16 12.60 51.36
CA ARG A 22 -19.03 11.62 51.26
C ARG A 22 -19.51 10.21 50.85
N ALA A 23 -20.70 9.79 51.29
CA ALA A 23 -21.32 8.51 51.00
C ALA A 23 -21.75 8.34 49.50
N LYS A 24 -22.27 9.41 48.87
CA LYS A 24 -22.73 9.34 47.46
C LYS A 24 -21.56 9.34 46.44
N ARG A 25 -20.41 9.91 46.76
CA ARG A 25 -19.19 9.76 45.95
C ARG A 25 -18.67 8.32 45.96
N ARG A 26 -18.80 7.62 47.09
CA ARG A 26 -18.34 6.21 47.23
C ARG A 26 -19.11 5.21 46.36
N SER A 27 -20.43 5.37 46.23
CA SER A 27 -21.28 4.39 45.52
C SER A 27 -21.08 4.35 43.99
N ARG A 28 -20.60 5.45 43.40
CA ARG A 28 -20.48 5.55 41.92
C ARG A 28 -19.25 4.84 41.35
N PHE A 29 -18.22 4.56 42.15
CA PHE A 29 -16.97 3.96 41.70
C PHE A 29 -16.75 2.50 42.10
N VAL A 30 -17.62 1.95 42.96
CA VAL A 30 -17.51 0.57 43.46
C VAL A 30 -17.73 -0.49 42.34
N LEU A 31 -18.32 -0.11 41.23
CA LEU A 31 -18.71 -1.04 40.16
C LEU A 31 -17.65 -1.27 39.08
N LEU A 32 -16.54 -0.52 39.07
CA LEU A 32 -15.69 -0.43 37.90
C LEU A 32 -14.72 -1.61 37.65
N HIS A 33 -14.36 -2.42 38.66
CA HIS A 33 -13.40 -3.53 38.41
C HIS A 33 -13.60 -4.75 39.31
N ARG A 34 -13.80 -5.91 38.68
CA ARG A 34 -14.02 -7.21 39.38
C ARG A 34 -12.76 -8.00 39.69
N ASN A 35 -11.58 -7.63 39.16
CA ASN A 35 -10.34 -8.40 39.33
C ASN A 35 -9.32 -7.67 40.22
N PRO A 36 -9.09 -8.08 41.48
CA PRO A 36 -8.16 -7.44 42.41
C PRO A 36 -6.69 -7.54 41.99
N TYR A 37 -6.33 -8.47 41.11
CA TYR A 37 -4.94 -8.72 40.67
C TYR A 37 -4.58 -7.93 39.40
N ARG A 38 -5.53 -7.21 38.82
CA ARG A 38 -5.26 -6.37 37.65
C ARG A 38 -4.36 -5.19 38.03
N LYS A 39 -3.47 -4.77 37.12
CA LYS A 39 -2.69 -3.53 37.29
C LYS A 39 -3.63 -2.33 37.46
N LEU A 40 -3.25 -1.40 38.34
CA LEU A 40 -3.96 -0.14 38.52
C LEU A 40 -3.95 0.65 37.20
N SER A 41 -5.11 1.17 36.83
CA SER A 41 -5.21 2.11 35.73
C SER A 41 -4.69 3.49 36.16
N LYS A 42 -4.37 4.37 35.21
CA LYS A 42 -3.98 5.75 35.49
C LYS A 42 -5.08 6.51 36.27
N GLU A 43 -6.31 6.19 35.97
CA GLU A 43 -7.48 6.79 36.60
C GLU A 43 -7.68 6.31 38.04
N GLU A 44 -7.49 5.03 38.30
CA GLU A 44 -7.48 4.48 39.68
C GLU A 44 -6.36 5.07 40.54
N ILE A 45 -5.18 5.28 39.96
CA ILE A 45 -4.05 5.93 40.64
C ILE A 45 -4.41 7.39 40.97
N ARG A 46 -4.98 8.13 40.01
CA ARG A 46 -5.39 9.52 40.21
C ARG A 46 -6.47 9.64 41.30
N LEU A 47 -7.47 8.75 41.26
CA LEU A 47 -8.53 8.73 42.26
C LEU A 47 -8.00 8.36 43.66
N ALA A 48 -7.12 7.40 43.74
CA ALA A 48 -6.48 7.02 44.99
C ALA A 48 -5.67 8.20 45.59
N ASP A 49 -4.90 8.89 44.78
CA ASP A 49 -4.14 10.07 45.19
C ASP A 49 -5.05 11.22 45.64
N MET A 50 -6.15 11.48 44.91
CA MET A 50 -7.14 12.48 45.29
C MET A 50 -7.81 12.19 46.63
N TRP A 51 -8.35 10.98 46.76
CA TRP A 51 -9.01 10.58 48.03
C TRP A 51 -8.07 10.55 49.23
N ASN A 52 -6.81 10.21 49.06
CA ASN A 52 -5.83 10.27 50.12
C ASN A 52 -5.46 11.71 50.51
N LYS A 53 -5.31 12.62 49.54
CA LYS A 53 -4.86 13.98 49.77
C LYS A 53 -6.00 14.93 50.14
N GLU A 54 -7.12 14.86 49.43
CA GLU A 54 -8.25 15.80 49.59
C GLU A 54 -9.28 15.33 50.60
N ASP A 55 -9.54 14.00 50.64
CA ASP A 55 -10.55 13.44 51.54
C ASP A 55 -9.92 12.78 52.76
N ALA A 56 -8.60 12.85 52.93
CA ALA A 56 -7.80 12.23 54.04
C ALA A 56 -8.16 10.76 54.30
N MET A 57 -8.49 10.01 53.21
CA MET A 57 -8.87 8.59 53.34
C MET A 57 -7.66 7.71 53.55
N ASP A 58 -7.81 6.72 54.40
CA ASP A 58 -6.77 5.73 54.66
C ASP A 58 -6.63 4.74 53.49
N PRO A 59 -5.40 4.26 53.22
CA PRO A 59 -5.16 3.28 52.17
C PRO A 59 -6.03 2.02 52.20
N SER A 60 -6.50 1.59 53.38
CA SER A 60 -7.42 0.45 53.52
C SER A 60 -8.81 0.78 53.02
N GLU A 61 -9.33 1.98 53.28
CA GLU A 61 -10.62 2.43 52.79
C GLU A 61 -10.60 2.59 51.25
N ILE A 62 -9.52 3.17 50.73
CA ILE A 62 -9.32 3.31 49.30
C ILE A 62 -9.23 1.97 48.58
N ALA A 63 -8.53 1.01 49.24
CA ALA A 63 -8.42 -0.37 48.72
C ALA A 63 -9.79 -1.06 48.63
N GLN A 64 -10.67 -0.89 49.64
CA GLN A 64 -12.02 -1.42 49.61
C GLN A 64 -12.87 -0.77 48.50
N LEU A 65 -12.80 0.55 48.35
CA LEU A 65 -13.55 1.29 47.30
C LEU A 65 -13.15 0.89 45.90
N LEU A 66 -11.85 0.71 45.67
CA LEU A 66 -11.31 0.30 44.38
C LEU A 66 -11.31 -1.21 44.17
N ARG A 67 -11.72 -2.00 45.21
CA ARG A 67 -11.62 -3.48 45.25
C ARG A 67 -10.22 -3.95 44.91
N ARG A 68 -9.24 -3.36 45.59
CA ARG A 68 -7.83 -3.67 45.43
C ARG A 68 -7.25 -4.20 46.75
N ASP A 69 -6.13 -4.87 46.63
CA ASP A 69 -5.39 -5.31 47.78
C ASP A 69 -4.81 -4.14 48.60
N LYS A 70 -4.95 -4.20 49.92
CA LYS A 70 -4.48 -3.18 50.83
C LYS A 70 -2.99 -2.89 50.68
N SER A 71 -2.18 -3.94 50.47
CA SER A 71 -0.74 -3.77 50.31
C SER A 71 -0.38 -2.98 49.04
N THR A 72 -1.19 -3.11 48.02
CA THR A 72 -1.05 -2.34 46.74
C THR A 72 -1.33 -0.86 46.98
N MET A 73 -2.39 -0.51 47.72
CA MET A 73 -2.71 0.89 48.03
C MET A 73 -1.69 1.49 48.99
N THR A 74 -1.24 0.76 50.01
CA THR A 74 -0.19 1.21 50.93
C THR A 74 1.13 1.49 50.19
N ARG A 75 1.53 0.61 49.25
CA ARG A 75 2.72 0.87 48.41
C ARG A 75 2.55 2.10 47.51
N LEU A 76 1.37 2.30 46.95
CA LEU A 76 1.09 3.44 46.10
C LEU A 76 1.11 4.76 46.87
N LEU A 77 0.41 4.82 48.01
CA LEU A 77 0.10 6.07 48.70
C LEU A 77 1.13 6.42 49.79
N VAL A 78 1.60 5.43 50.54
CA VAL A 78 2.54 5.67 51.62
C VAL A 78 3.99 5.55 51.16
N LYS A 79 4.33 4.47 50.47
CA LYS A 79 5.72 4.26 50.00
C LYS A 79 6.04 4.91 48.68
N ARG A 80 5.06 5.45 47.96
CA ARG A 80 5.17 6.00 46.58
C ARG A 80 5.98 5.12 45.62
N VAL A 81 6.04 3.82 45.92
CA VAL A 81 6.73 2.83 45.12
C VAL A 81 5.71 2.17 44.21
N LEU A 82 5.46 2.76 43.06
CA LEU A 82 4.92 2.01 41.95
C LEU A 82 5.95 0.92 41.64
N ARG A 83 5.52 -0.36 41.62
CA ARG A 83 6.40 -1.42 41.14
C ARG A 83 7.08 -0.97 39.87
N LYS A 84 8.37 -0.72 39.91
CA LYS A 84 9.20 -0.69 38.69
C LYS A 84 8.81 -1.93 37.92
N LYS A 85 8.71 -1.81 36.60
CA LYS A 85 8.56 -2.98 35.74
C LYS A 85 9.77 -3.88 36.01
N ASP A 86 9.62 -4.79 36.98
CA ASP A 86 10.56 -5.89 37.17
C ASP A 86 10.43 -6.82 35.98
N GLY A 87 10.96 -6.36 34.83
CA GLY A 87 11.13 -7.17 33.66
C GLY A 87 12.55 -7.69 33.65
N ARG A 88 12.75 -8.86 33.07
CA ARG A 88 14.08 -9.35 32.74
C ARG A 88 14.90 -8.20 32.14
N PRO A 89 16.15 -7.94 32.59
CA PRO A 89 17.01 -6.90 32.00
C PRO A 89 17.00 -6.98 30.49
N GLN A 90 16.95 -5.81 29.82
CA GLN A 90 17.01 -5.78 28.38
C GLN A 90 18.35 -6.38 27.93
N LEU A 91 18.28 -7.42 27.11
CA LEU A 91 19.45 -8.12 26.60
C LEU A 91 20.26 -7.26 25.63
N LEU A 92 19.62 -6.25 25.01
CA LEU A 92 20.19 -5.27 24.10
C LEU A 92 19.97 -3.89 24.69
N ASP A 93 21.03 -3.19 25.03
CA ASP A 93 20.97 -1.77 25.35
C ASP A 93 20.81 -0.89 24.10
N ALA A 94 20.75 0.41 24.28
CA ALA A 94 20.52 1.35 23.17
C ALA A 94 21.66 1.30 22.16
N ALA A 95 22.92 1.23 22.61
CA ALA A 95 24.09 1.21 21.74
C ALA A 95 24.17 -0.09 20.91
N ALA A 96 23.88 -1.24 21.54
CA ALA A 96 23.80 -2.51 20.81
C ALA A 96 22.68 -2.54 19.77
N VAL A 97 21.56 -1.85 20.02
CA VAL A 97 20.48 -1.73 19.02
C VAL A 97 20.91 -0.83 17.86
N ASP A 98 21.59 0.27 18.12
CA ASP A 98 22.07 1.18 17.08
C ASP A 98 23.14 0.51 16.20
N GLU A 99 24.05 -0.26 16.82
CA GLU A 99 25.01 -1.09 16.08
C GLU A 99 24.30 -2.16 15.23
N LEU A 100 23.27 -2.79 15.76
CA LEU A 100 22.48 -3.79 15.04
C LEU A 100 21.83 -3.18 13.78
N ILE A 101 21.33 -1.95 13.88
CA ILE A 101 20.73 -1.22 12.76
C ILE A 101 21.81 -0.86 11.73
N ALA A 102 22.95 -0.33 12.15
CA ALA A 102 24.05 -0.01 11.24
C ALA A 102 24.54 -1.24 10.46
N ARG A 103 24.63 -2.41 11.12
CA ARG A 103 24.95 -3.67 10.45
C ARG A 103 23.87 -4.12 9.50
N LEU A 104 22.59 -3.94 9.86
CA LEU A 104 21.45 -4.26 9.00
C LEU A 104 21.50 -3.42 7.71
N ASP A 105 21.70 -2.11 7.84
CA ASP A 105 21.78 -1.20 6.69
C ASP A 105 22.95 -1.56 5.77
N HIS A 106 24.12 -1.85 6.35
CA HIS A 106 25.27 -2.34 5.58
C HIS A 106 24.96 -3.64 4.82
N MET A 107 24.32 -4.62 5.48
CA MET A 107 23.95 -5.88 4.83
C MET A 107 22.93 -5.67 3.70
N ILE A 108 22.00 -4.74 3.85
CA ILE A 108 21.00 -4.41 2.81
C ILE A 108 21.69 -3.75 1.61
N VAL A 109 22.62 -2.83 1.84
CA VAL A 109 23.42 -2.20 0.79
C VAL A 109 24.23 -3.25 0.01
N VAL A 110 24.91 -4.16 0.72
CA VAL A 110 25.69 -5.24 0.10
C VAL A 110 24.80 -6.22 -0.65
N ALA A 111 23.61 -6.51 -0.13
CA ALA A 111 22.63 -7.39 -0.79
C ALA A 111 22.12 -6.82 -2.10
N ASP A 112 22.08 -5.49 -2.26
CA ASP A 112 21.70 -4.77 -3.48
C ASP A 112 20.42 -5.35 -4.14
N GLY A 113 19.44 -5.70 -3.32
CA GLY A 113 18.19 -6.32 -3.80
C GLY A 113 18.30 -7.73 -4.36
N LYS A 114 19.46 -8.39 -4.26
CA LYS A 114 19.67 -9.77 -4.80
C LYS A 114 19.14 -10.86 -3.87
N HIS A 115 19.15 -10.60 -2.57
CA HIS A 115 18.61 -11.52 -1.56
C HIS A 115 18.01 -10.76 -0.38
N GLU A 116 17.11 -11.41 0.35
CA GLU A 116 16.52 -10.84 1.56
C GLU A 116 17.47 -10.92 2.74
N VAL A 117 17.62 -9.81 3.45
CA VAL A 117 18.28 -9.79 4.75
C VAL A 117 17.24 -10.08 5.82
N THR A 118 17.27 -11.29 6.37
CA THR A 118 16.37 -11.71 7.45
C THR A 118 16.94 -11.36 8.83
N VAL A 119 16.09 -11.31 9.85
CA VAL A 119 16.56 -11.10 11.24
C VAL A 119 17.49 -12.24 11.71
N ASP A 120 17.28 -13.46 11.23
CA ASP A 120 18.18 -14.57 11.55
C ASP A 120 19.55 -14.41 10.87
N HIS A 121 19.55 -13.93 9.64
CA HIS A 121 20.78 -13.58 8.92
C HIS A 121 21.54 -12.47 9.66
N LEU A 122 20.86 -11.40 10.03
CA LEU A 122 21.41 -10.30 10.80
C LEU A 122 21.97 -10.79 12.15
N ARG A 123 21.20 -11.62 12.90
CA ARG A 123 21.64 -12.18 14.20
C ARG A 123 22.95 -12.96 14.07
N ARG A 124 23.07 -13.80 13.06
CA ARG A 124 24.28 -14.59 12.80
C ARG A 124 25.47 -13.70 12.43
N HIS A 125 25.24 -12.75 11.56
CA HIS A 125 26.27 -11.83 11.06
C HIS A 125 26.76 -10.88 12.17
N ALA A 126 25.85 -10.34 12.96
CA ALA A 126 26.17 -9.46 14.08
C ALA A 126 26.64 -10.23 15.34
N ARG A 127 26.67 -11.56 15.34
CA ARG A 127 27.02 -12.44 16.47
C ARG A 127 26.24 -12.14 17.74
N VAL A 128 25.02 -11.67 17.61
CA VAL A 128 24.15 -11.28 18.73
C VAL A 128 23.54 -12.54 19.37
N ARG A 129 23.72 -12.68 20.68
CA ARG A 129 23.15 -13.82 21.45
C ARG A 129 21.65 -13.73 21.67
N ALA A 130 21.02 -12.58 21.37
CA ALA A 130 19.58 -12.41 21.50
C ALA A 130 18.81 -13.26 20.48
N SER A 131 17.59 -13.67 20.84
CA SER A 131 16.71 -14.42 19.94
C SER A 131 16.26 -13.54 18.76
N CYS A 132 15.83 -14.15 17.63
CA CYS A 132 15.26 -13.42 16.51
C CYS A 132 14.07 -12.55 16.94
N ARG A 133 13.24 -13.03 17.88
CA ARG A 133 12.11 -12.27 18.44
C ARG A 133 12.56 -11.04 19.22
N THR A 134 13.64 -11.13 19.98
CA THR A 134 14.23 -10.02 20.74
C THR A 134 14.80 -8.98 19.76
N ASN A 135 15.56 -9.41 18.74
CA ASN A 135 16.08 -8.53 17.71
C ASN A 135 14.96 -7.82 16.93
N SER A 136 13.90 -8.55 16.52
CA SER A 136 12.75 -7.95 15.86
C SER A 136 12.07 -6.89 16.71
N ARG A 137 11.90 -7.14 18.03
CA ARG A 137 11.33 -6.14 18.95
C ARG A 137 12.21 -4.90 19.07
N ALA A 138 13.53 -5.08 19.11
CA ALA A 138 14.48 -3.96 19.17
C ALA A 138 14.41 -3.10 17.90
N LEU A 139 14.40 -3.72 16.72
CA LEU A 139 14.21 -3.04 15.45
C LEU A 139 12.86 -2.29 15.38
N HIS A 140 11.77 -2.93 15.82
CA HIS A 140 10.44 -2.32 15.84
C HIS A 140 10.37 -1.12 16.80
N ALA A 141 11.06 -1.17 17.95
CA ALA A 141 11.14 -0.05 18.88
C ALA A 141 11.80 1.19 18.24
N ARG A 142 12.71 0.98 17.28
CA ARG A 142 13.34 2.04 16.46
C ARG A 142 12.60 2.33 15.16
N ARG A 143 11.34 1.83 15.01
CA ARG A 143 10.48 1.99 13.82
C ARG A 143 11.07 1.37 12.54
N VAL A 144 11.99 0.42 12.67
CA VAL A 144 12.54 -0.36 11.56
C VAL A 144 11.71 -1.62 11.41
N PHE A 145 10.95 -1.73 10.32
CA PHE A 145 10.04 -2.82 10.04
C PHE A 145 10.40 -3.51 8.74
N PHE A 146 10.10 -4.81 8.62
CA PHE A 146 10.14 -5.48 7.33
C PHE A 146 9.05 -4.92 6.43
N ARG A 147 9.43 -4.26 5.35
CA ARG A 147 8.51 -3.62 4.41
C ARG A 147 8.79 -4.11 3.00
N ARG A 148 7.73 -4.32 2.24
CA ARG A 148 7.86 -4.70 0.83
C ARG A 148 8.70 -3.68 0.08
N MET A 149 9.68 -4.17 -0.68
CA MET A 149 10.45 -3.31 -1.58
C MET A 149 9.55 -2.85 -2.73
N ARG A 150 9.71 -1.60 -3.10
CA ARG A 150 9.02 -1.04 -4.27
C ARG A 150 9.84 -1.35 -5.50
N GLU A 151 9.16 -1.77 -6.56
CA GLU A 151 9.79 -1.94 -7.86
C GLU A 151 9.74 -0.61 -8.60
N LYS A 152 10.90 -0.05 -8.88
CA LYS A 152 11.05 1.24 -9.57
C LYS A 152 12.10 1.12 -10.67
N PRO A 153 11.92 1.80 -11.82
CA PRO A 153 12.94 1.84 -12.84
C PRO A 153 14.18 2.62 -12.35
N VAL A 154 15.33 2.19 -12.81
CA VAL A 154 16.56 2.98 -12.68
C VAL A 154 16.47 4.15 -13.63
N LEU A 155 16.54 5.36 -13.11
CA LEU A 155 16.46 6.60 -13.88
C LEU A 155 17.86 7.10 -14.21
N THR A 156 18.08 7.47 -15.47
CA THR A 156 19.25 8.24 -15.89
C THR A 156 19.00 9.74 -15.67
N SER A 157 20.04 10.56 -15.71
CA SER A 157 19.89 12.02 -15.63
C SER A 157 18.99 12.55 -16.74
N ALA A 158 19.07 12.01 -17.95
CA ALA A 158 18.20 12.36 -19.07
C ALA A 158 16.72 12.00 -18.80
N ASP A 159 16.47 10.84 -18.17
CA ASP A 159 15.11 10.45 -17.77
C ASP A 159 14.54 11.45 -16.74
N ILE A 160 15.35 11.84 -15.75
CA ILE A 160 14.96 12.77 -14.69
C ILE A 160 14.60 14.14 -15.31
N GLU A 161 15.42 14.66 -16.20
CA GLU A 161 15.14 15.94 -16.86
C GLU A 161 13.89 15.87 -17.77
N ALA A 162 13.72 14.80 -18.55
CA ALA A 162 12.51 14.61 -19.36
C ALA A 162 11.24 14.54 -18.48
N ARG A 163 11.32 13.83 -17.36
CA ARG A 163 10.23 13.72 -16.37
C ARG A 163 9.92 15.04 -15.68
N LYS A 164 10.95 15.81 -15.33
CA LYS A 164 10.83 17.15 -14.73
C LYS A 164 10.19 18.14 -15.71
N LYS A 165 10.60 18.12 -16.98
CA LYS A 165 10.00 18.94 -18.04
C LYS A 165 8.52 18.62 -18.21
N PHE A 166 8.17 17.34 -18.33
CA PHE A 166 6.78 16.87 -18.42
C PHE A 166 5.96 17.31 -17.20
N ALA A 167 6.48 17.11 -16.00
CA ALA A 167 5.80 17.51 -14.78
C ALA A 167 5.56 19.02 -14.70
N LYS A 168 6.54 19.84 -15.11
CA LYS A 168 6.40 21.31 -15.18
C LYS A 168 5.27 21.72 -16.10
N GLU A 169 5.15 21.09 -17.26
CA GLU A 169 4.13 21.38 -18.28
C GLU A 169 2.72 20.96 -17.83
N TYR A 170 2.60 19.79 -17.17
CA TYR A 170 1.28 19.18 -16.91
C TYR A 170 0.80 19.27 -15.47
N LYS A 171 1.60 19.73 -14.48
CA LYS A 171 1.20 19.83 -13.08
C LYS A 171 -0.03 20.72 -12.82
N GLY A 172 -0.23 21.72 -13.66
CA GLY A 172 -1.37 22.65 -13.56
C GLY A 172 -2.64 22.17 -14.25
N LYS A 173 -2.58 21.06 -15.02
CA LYS A 173 -3.76 20.56 -15.74
C LYS A 173 -4.77 19.97 -14.77
N SER A 174 -6.05 20.33 -14.94
CA SER A 174 -7.14 19.86 -14.09
C SER A 174 -7.42 18.36 -14.28
N ALA A 175 -8.09 17.73 -13.32
CA ALA A 175 -8.56 16.34 -13.44
C ALA A 175 -9.49 16.17 -14.67
N VAL A 176 -10.34 17.18 -14.93
CA VAL A 176 -11.24 17.22 -16.09
C VAL A 176 -10.45 17.28 -17.39
N TRP A 177 -9.36 18.03 -17.42
CA TRP A 177 -8.49 18.08 -18.60
C TRP A 177 -7.97 16.69 -18.99
N TRP A 178 -7.48 15.92 -18.01
CA TRP A 178 -6.98 14.56 -18.23
C TRP A 178 -8.04 13.60 -18.75
N THR A 179 -9.26 13.69 -18.24
CA THR A 179 -10.37 12.82 -18.65
C THR A 179 -10.99 13.18 -19.98
N LYS A 180 -10.86 14.45 -20.44
CA LYS A 180 -11.45 14.93 -21.69
C LYS A 180 -10.46 15.08 -22.84
N THR A 181 -9.19 15.33 -22.55
CA THR A 181 -8.17 15.57 -23.58
C THR A 181 -7.57 14.26 -24.09
N ILE A 182 -7.43 13.27 -23.22
CA ILE A 182 -6.90 11.96 -23.59
C ILE A 182 -8.09 11.00 -23.78
N ASP A 183 -8.23 10.50 -24.98
CA ASP A 183 -9.36 9.63 -25.34
C ASP A 183 -9.17 8.19 -24.86
N MET A 184 -7.91 7.74 -24.79
CA MET A 184 -7.58 6.40 -24.30
C MET A 184 -6.17 6.38 -23.70
N HIS A 185 -6.01 5.66 -22.61
CA HIS A 185 -4.72 5.30 -22.02
C HIS A 185 -4.48 3.82 -22.31
N ILE A 186 -3.38 3.48 -22.98
CA ILE A 186 -3.08 2.10 -23.37
C ILE A 186 -1.78 1.60 -22.78
N ASP A 187 -1.71 0.28 -22.62
CA ASP A 187 -0.50 -0.41 -22.21
C ASP A 187 -0.60 -1.90 -22.55
N VAL A 188 0.57 -2.57 -22.55
CA VAL A 188 0.68 -4.01 -22.79
C VAL A 188 1.27 -4.67 -21.56
N LYS A 189 0.59 -5.68 -21.04
CA LYS A 189 1.06 -6.43 -19.88
C LYS A 189 1.06 -7.93 -20.09
N HIS A 190 2.11 -8.57 -19.65
CA HIS A 190 2.19 -10.02 -19.54
C HIS A 190 1.60 -10.51 -18.22
N PHE A 191 0.62 -11.40 -18.29
CA PHE A 191 0.03 -12.10 -17.14
C PHE A 191 0.55 -13.54 -17.11
N PRO A 192 1.29 -13.95 -16.08
CA PRO A 192 1.65 -15.34 -15.90
C PRO A 192 0.40 -16.17 -15.62
N VAL A 193 0.29 -17.31 -16.29
CA VAL A 193 -0.81 -18.25 -16.10
C VAL A 193 -0.39 -19.33 -15.12
N TYR A 194 -1.02 -19.34 -13.96
CA TYR A 194 -0.87 -20.38 -12.96
C TYR A 194 -2.11 -21.26 -12.98
N LEU A 195 -1.92 -22.55 -13.20
CA LEU A 195 -3.03 -23.49 -13.33
C LEU A 195 -3.68 -23.86 -12.00
N ASP A 196 -3.00 -23.58 -10.89
CA ASP A 196 -3.52 -23.81 -9.54
C ASP A 196 -3.06 -22.73 -8.54
N ALA A 197 -3.74 -22.68 -7.40
CA ALA A 197 -3.47 -21.70 -6.36
C ALA A 197 -2.10 -21.90 -5.69
N ASN A 198 -1.61 -23.15 -5.58
CA ASN A 198 -0.32 -23.44 -4.95
C ASN A 198 0.84 -22.95 -5.81
N ALA A 199 0.79 -23.20 -7.12
CA ALA A 199 1.80 -22.69 -8.05
C ALA A 199 1.88 -21.15 -8.00
N ARG A 200 0.72 -20.49 -7.89
CA ARG A 200 0.65 -19.03 -7.75
C ARG A 200 1.21 -18.55 -6.41
N ALA A 201 0.85 -19.20 -5.32
CA ALA A 201 1.36 -18.86 -4.00
C ALA A 201 2.87 -19.06 -3.91
N HIS A 202 3.39 -20.13 -4.52
CA HIS A 202 4.83 -20.38 -4.61
C HIS A 202 5.54 -19.27 -5.42
N ALA A 203 5.03 -18.93 -6.59
CA ALA A 203 5.59 -17.85 -7.42
C ALA A 203 5.54 -16.48 -6.71
N ALA A 204 4.48 -16.20 -5.97
CA ALA A 204 4.36 -14.97 -5.17
C ALA A 204 5.36 -14.91 -4.01
N ARG A 205 5.85 -16.06 -3.55
CA ARG A 205 6.87 -16.15 -2.48
C ARG A 205 8.29 -16.18 -3.02
N ALA A 206 8.49 -16.40 -4.30
CA ALA A 206 9.80 -16.42 -4.91
C ALA A 206 10.43 -15.03 -4.97
N GLY A 207 11.74 -14.97 -4.73
CA GLY A 207 12.54 -13.75 -4.83
C GLY A 207 12.47 -12.83 -3.62
N VAL A 208 13.14 -11.71 -3.73
CA VAL A 208 13.21 -10.67 -2.69
C VAL A 208 11.86 -9.98 -2.57
N ARG A 209 11.23 -10.08 -1.39
CA ARG A 209 9.92 -9.50 -1.12
C ARG A 209 10.00 -8.17 -0.39
N GLY A 210 10.99 -7.98 0.43
CA GLY A 210 11.10 -6.78 1.25
C GLY A 210 12.46 -6.58 1.87
N ALA A 211 12.60 -5.46 2.56
CA ALA A 211 13.75 -5.12 3.37
C ALA A 211 13.31 -4.49 4.69
N TYR A 212 14.12 -4.65 5.73
CA TYR A 212 13.96 -3.93 6.98
C TYR A 212 14.35 -2.47 6.78
N ARG A 213 13.44 -1.55 7.01
CA ARG A 213 13.66 -0.12 6.84
C ARG A 213 12.66 0.73 7.62
N THR A 214 12.97 2.00 7.81
CA THR A 214 12.04 3.02 8.30
C THR A 214 11.03 3.40 7.20
N ALA A 215 10.03 4.19 7.53
CA ALA A 215 9.04 4.66 6.56
C ALA A 215 9.68 5.57 5.49
N GLY A 216 10.65 6.43 5.87
CA GLY A 216 11.30 7.40 4.97
C GLY A 216 12.21 6.78 3.91
N GLN A 217 12.85 5.65 4.21
CA GLN A 217 13.86 5.03 3.35
C GLN A 217 13.28 4.31 2.11
N GLY A 218 11.97 4.36 1.89
CA GLY A 218 11.31 3.54 0.87
C GLY A 218 11.63 3.85 -0.58
N LEU A 219 12.30 4.94 -0.86
CA LEU A 219 12.73 5.35 -2.21
C LEU A 219 14.25 5.41 -2.37
N GLU A 220 15.02 5.15 -1.31
CA GLU A 220 16.47 5.08 -1.38
C GLU A 220 16.91 3.83 -2.16
N ALA A 221 17.99 3.95 -2.93
CA ALA A 221 18.45 2.92 -3.85
C ALA A 221 18.55 1.49 -3.26
N PRO A 222 19.12 1.27 -2.06
CA PRO A 222 19.25 -0.07 -1.48
C PRO A 222 17.90 -0.71 -1.11
N TYR A 223 16.85 0.10 -0.90
CA TYR A 223 15.52 -0.34 -0.48
C TYR A 223 14.50 -0.42 -1.62
N VAL A 224 14.94 -0.15 -2.84
CA VAL A 224 14.15 -0.24 -4.06
C VAL A 224 14.62 -1.48 -4.85
N LYS A 225 13.67 -2.36 -5.16
CA LYS A 225 13.94 -3.41 -6.14
C LYS A 225 14.02 -2.75 -7.51
N GLN A 226 15.20 -2.75 -8.10
CA GLN A 226 15.35 -2.31 -9.47
C GLN A 226 14.52 -3.22 -10.38
N SER A 227 13.60 -2.64 -11.15
CA SER A 227 12.95 -3.38 -12.21
C SER A 227 14.02 -3.66 -13.27
N SER A 228 14.70 -4.79 -13.09
CA SER A 228 15.49 -5.34 -14.18
C SER A 228 14.56 -5.44 -15.39
N ARG A 229 15.07 -5.15 -16.59
CA ARG A 229 14.45 -5.69 -17.82
C ARG A 229 14.48 -7.20 -17.68
N CYS A 230 13.55 -7.73 -16.91
CA CYS A 230 13.40 -9.14 -16.76
C CYS A 230 13.11 -9.64 -18.16
N LYS A 231 14.11 -10.28 -18.76
CA LYS A 231 13.83 -11.17 -19.86
C LYS A 231 12.80 -12.11 -19.28
N PHE A 232 11.54 -11.91 -19.66
CA PHE A 232 10.48 -12.81 -19.29
C PHE A 232 11.01 -14.20 -19.55
N ASN A 233 11.20 -14.96 -18.49
CA ASN A 233 11.69 -16.30 -18.63
C ASN A 233 10.63 -17.02 -19.47
N THR A 234 10.92 -17.23 -20.75
CA THR A 234 10.00 -17.69 -21.78
C THR A 234 9.39 -19.07 -21.48
N GLY A 235 9.84 -19.70 -20.41
CA GLY A 235 9.24 -20.91 -19.83
C GLY A 235 7.96 -20.67 -19.03
N ALA A 236 7.64 -19.47 -18.58
CA ALA A 236 6.38 -19.21 -17.91
C ALA A 236 5.28 -19.04 -18.98
N ARG A 237 4.41 -20.02 -19.08
CA ARG A 237 3.19 -19.94 -19.91
C ARG A 237 2.36 -18.73 -19.44
N GLY A 238 2.41 -17.64 -20.19
CA GLY A 238 1.70 -16.42 -19.89
C GLY A 238 0.74 -16.02 -21.00
N VAL A 239 -0.05 -15.02 -20.77
CA VAL A 239 -0.83 -14.33 -21.78
C VAL A 239 -0.44 -12.86 -21.78
N MET A 240 -0.14 -12.33 -22.95
CA MET A 240 0.09 -10.91 -23.14
C MET A 240 -1.24 -10.25 -23.44
N VAL A 241 -1.50 -9.10 -22.86
CA VAL A 241 -2.76 -8.38 -23.01
C VAL A 241 -2.47 -6.93 -23.33
N LEU A 242 -3.04 -6.44 -24.42
CA LEU A 242 -3.21 -5.01 -24.67
C LEU A 242 -4.50 -4.55 -24.00
N ALA A 243 -4.43 -3.52 -23.17
CA ALA A 243 -5.61 -2.87 -22.62
C ALA A 243 -5.63 -1.37 -22.92
N GLY A 244 -6.85 -0.84 -23.02
CA GLY A 244 -7.09 0.58 -23.18
C GLY A 244 -8.25 1.03 -22.31
N ILE A 245 -8.07 2.11 -21.54
CA ILE A 245 -9.10 2.69 -20.68
C ILE A 245 -9.35 4.15 -21.03
N GLY A 246 -10.59 4.56 -20.93
CA GLY A 246 -11.03 5.94 -21.18
C GLY A 246 -12.55 6.04 -21.05
N HIS A 247 -13.07 7.25 -20.97
CA HIS A 247 -14.52 7.51 -20.93
C HIS A 247 -15.27 6.66 -19.88
N GLY A 248 -14.65 6.43 -18.73
CA GLY A 248 -15.23 5.64 -17.62
C GLY A 248 -15.29 4.13 -17.87
N LYS A 249 -14.60 3.60 -18.87
CA LYS A 249 -14.67 2.19 -19.25
C LYS A 249 -13.29 1.62 -19.63
N VAL A 250 -13.19 0.30 -19.57
CA VAL A 250 -12.17 -0.45 -20.31
C VAL A 250 -12.68 -0.57 -21.75
N LEU A 251 -12.06 0.17 -22.66
CA LEU A 251 -12.48 0.29 -24.05
C LEU A 251 -11.92 -0.85 -24.92
N VAL A 252 -10.69 -1.26 -24.61
CA VAL A 252 -9.98 -2.34 -25.32
C VAL A 252 -9.45 -3.32 -24.28
N TRP A 253 -9.57 -4.60 -24.56
CA TRP A 253 -8.96 -5.69 -23.83
C TRP A 253 -8.71 -6.86 -24.76
N GLU A 254 -7.50 -6.91 -25.34
CA GLU A 254 -7.15 -7.91 -26.33
C GLU A 254 -6.02 -8.80 -25.83
N ALA A 255 -6.28 -10.11 -25.82
CA ALA A 255 -5.26 -11.10 -25.53
C ALA A 255 -4.44 -11.37 -26.80
N ILE A 256 -3.15 -11.13 -26.70
CA ILE A 256 -2.19 -11.40 -27.78
C ILE A 256 -1.70 -12.82 -27.57
N ASP A 257 -2.30 -13.76 -28.29
CA ASP A 257 -2.02 -15.19 -28.13
C ASP A 257 -1.14 -15.69 -29.29
N GLY A 258 -0.13 -16.48 -28.96
CA GLY A 258 0.76 -17.10 -29.95
C GLY A 258 1.70 -16.12 -30.67
N ARG A 259 1.67 -14.82 -30.37
CA ARG A 259 2.54 -13.81 -30.98
C ARG A 259 3.30 -13.01 -29.92
N ASN A 260 4.49 -12.56 -30.27
CA ASN A 260 5.21 -11.60 -29.44
C ASN A 260 4.76 -10.19 -29.77
N TRP A 261 4.78 -9.30 -28.77
CA TRP A 261 4.52 -7.88 -28.99
C TRP A 261 5.63 -7.27 -29.85
N ASN A 262 5.26 -6.77 -31.01
CA ASN A 262 6.14 -6.14 -31.99
C ASN A 262 5.39 -5.11 -32.82
N GLY A 263 6.06 -4.51 -33.81
CA GLY A 263 5.46 -3.48 -34.68
C GLY A 263 4.29 -3.95 -35.52
N ASP A 264 4.27 -5.22 -35.95
CA ASP A 264 3.16 -5.80 -36.72
C ASP A 264 1.91 -5.95 -35.86
N VAL A 265 2.08 -6.56 -34.67
CA VAL A 265 0.98 -6.70 -33.71
C VAL A 265 0.46 -5.33 -33.27
N ALA A 266 1.35 -4.35 -33.05
CA ALA A 266 0.93 -3.00 -32.73
C ALA A 266 0.12 -2.35 -33.85
N ALA A 267 0.54 -2.54 -35.11
CA ALA A 267 -0.21 -2.05 -36.27
C ALA A 267 -1.61 -2.67 -36.34
N ASP A 268 -1.73 -3.99 -36.19
CA ASP A 268 -3.02 -4.69 -36.13
C ASP A 268 -3.93 -4.11 -35.03
N MET A 269 -3.36 -3.87 -33.85
CA MET A 269 -4.13 -3.31 -32.73
C MET A 269 -4.62 -1.89 -33.00
N TYR A 270 -3.80 -1.03 -33.61
CA TYR A 270 -4.19 0.36 -33.92
C TYR A 270 -5.23 0.44 -35.05
N THR A 271 -5.08 -0.32 -36.12
CA THR A 271 -6.02 -0.32 -37.24
C THR A 271 -7.33 -1.03 -36.93
N GLY A 272 -7.30 -1.99 -36.01
CA GLY A 272 -8.43 -2.82 -35.59
C GLY A 272 -9.08 -2.36 -34.29
N PRO A 273 -8.82 -3.07 -33.18
CA PRO A 273 -9.59 -2.90 -31.94
C PRO A 273 -9.49 -1.52 -31.32
N ILE A 274 -8.32 -0.85 -31.36
CA ILE A 274 -8.15 0.48 -30.75
C ILE A 274 -8.98 1.50 -31.53
N ARG A 275 -8.84 1.56 -32.85
CA ARG A 275 -9.61 2.47 -33.72
C ARG A 275 -11.11 2.24 -33.58
N THR A 276 -11.54 0.97 -33.59
CA THR A 276 -12.97 0.61 -33.46
C THR A 276 -13.52 1.10 -32.13
N ALA A 277 -12.78 0.86 -31.03
CA ALA A 277 -13.20 1.28 -29.70
C ALA A 277 -13.26 2.82 -29.56
N LEU A 278 -12.28 3.54 -30.11
CA LEU A 278 -12.26 5.01 -30.12
C LEU A 278 -13.40 5.60 -30.93
N ALA A 279 -13.67 5.06 -32.13
CA ALA A 279 -14.79 5.51 -32.98
C ALA A 279 -16.13 5.30 -32.27
N LYS A 280 -16.29 4.19 -31.55
CA LYS A 280 -17.49 3.91 -30.76
C LYS A 280 -17.62 4.81 -29.53
N ALA A 281 -16.52 5.10 -28.83
CA ALA A 281 -16.52 5.96 -27.64
C ALA A 281 -16.67 7.44 -27.97
N CYS A 282 -16.12 7.89 -29.10
CA CYS A 282 -16.10 9.27 -29.55
C CYS A 282 -16.54 9.40 -31.04
N PRO A 283 -17.81 9.14 -31.38
CA PRO A 283 -18.27 9.01 -32.78
C PRO A 283 -18.15 10.29 -33.58
N ARG A 284 -18.12 11.44 -32.91
CA ARG A 284 -17.98 12.77 -33.59
C ARG A 284 -16.54 13.17 -33.88
N LYS A 285 -15.54 12.46 -33.28
CA LYS A 285 -14.12 12.73 -33.49
C LYS A 285 -13.60 11.97 -34.70
N ARG A 286 -12.64 12.58 -35.40
CA ARG A 286 -11.87 11.98 -36.51
C ARG A 286 -10.40 11.75 -36.12
N LYS A 287 -9.94 12.47 -35.11
CA LYS A 287 -8.61 12.31 -34.52
C LYS A 287 -8.74 12.07 -33.04
N TRP A 288 -8.00 11.11 -32.54
CA TRP A 288 -8.04 10.69 -31.15
C TRP A 288 -6.66 10.80 -30.52
N ARG A 289 -6.60 11.25 -29.28
CA ARG A 289 -5.36 11.35 -28.52
C ARG A 289 -5.24 10.16 -27.57
N VAL A 290 -4.19 9.37 -27.78
CA VAL A 290 -3.94 8.14 -27.01
C VAL A 290 -2.66 8.29 -26.21
N LEU A 291 -2.75 8.12 -24.87
CA LEU A 291 -1.60 8.10 -24.00
C LEU A 291 -0.98 6.70 -24.00
N GLU A 292 0.30 6.65 -24.28
CA GLU A 292 1.11 5.44 -24.34
C GLU A 292 2.50 5.68 -23.80
N ASP A 293 3.19 4.61 -23.43
CA ASP A 293 4.61 4.67 -23.10
C ASP A 293 5.51 4.73 -24.35
N ASN A 294 6.81 4.80 -24.11
CA ASN A 294 7.80 4.85 -25.19
C ASN A 294 8.33 3.46 -25.58
N ASP A 295 7.47 2.42 -25.53
CA ASP A 295 7.91 1.06 -25.87
C ASP A 295 8.48 0.98 -27.30
N PRO A 296 9.77 0.63 -27.44
CA PRO A 296 10.42 0.56 -28.76
C PRO A 296 10.06 -0.72 -29.52
N ALA A 297 9.47 -1.72 -28.86
CA ALA A 297 9.16 -2.99 -29.50
C ALA A 297 7.92 -2.90 -30.38
N GLY A 298 6.89 -2.20 -29.94
CA GLY A 298 5.61 -2.07 -30.63
C GLY A 298 5.23 -0.62 -30.95
N PHE A 299 4.95 0.17 -29.91
CA PHE A 299 4.36 1.51 -30.08
C PHE A 299 5.22 2.48 -30.88
N LYS A 300 6.55 2.37 -30.81
CA LYS A 300 7.48 3.27 -31.54
C LYS A 300 8.09 2.63 -32.80
N ARG A 301 7.68 1.43 -33.16
CA ARG A 301 8.13 0.82 -34.44
C ARG A 301 7.48 1.51 -35.65
N ARG A 302 8.19 1.55 -36.78
CA ARG A 302 7.73 2.19 -38.03
C ARG A 302 6.33 1.76 -38.43
N LYS A 303 6.03 0.45 -38.35
CA LYS A 303 4.68 -0.07 -38.68
C LYS A 303 3.61 0.42 -37.70
N GLY A 304 3.90 0.42 -36.39
CA GLY A 304 2.99 0.97 -35.38
C GLY A 304 2.74 2.46 -35.55
N LEU A 305 3.78 3.25 -35.87
CA LEU A 305 3.65 4.68 -36.14
C LEU A 305 2.81 4.96 -37.42
N ALA A 306 3.06 4.22 -38.51
CA ALA A 306 2.28 4.32 -39.75
C ALA A 306 0.80 3.96 -39.50
N ALA A 307 0.52 2.89 -38.75
CA ALA A 307 -0.83 2.48 -38.41
C ALA A 307 -1.59 3.53 -37.58
N LYS A 308 -0.92 4.18 -36.63
CA LYS A 308 -1.50 5.31 -35.88
C LYS A 308 -1.90 6.45 -36.77
N SER A 309 -0.98 6.90 -37.61
CA SER A 309 -1.23 7.97 -38.58
C SER A 309 -2.43 7.67 -39.51
N ALA A 310 -2.44 6.46 -40.09
CA ALA A 310 -3.55 6.00 -40.94
C ALA A 310 -4.88 5.87 -40.19
N SER A 311 -4.83 5.63 -38.88
CA SER A 311 -6.01 5.49 -38.02
C SER A 311 -6.49 6.82 -37.43
N GLY A 312 -5.81 7.96 -37.67
CA GLY A 312 -6.13 9.23 -37.03
C GLY A 312 -5.80 9.28 -35.52
N ILE A 313 -4.81 8.51 -35.09
CA ILE A 313 -4.41 8.44 -33.69
C ILE A 313 -3.17 9.30 -33.46
N GLU A 314 -3.30 10.28 -32.57
CA GLU A 314 -2.20 11.09 -32.05
C GLU A 314 -1.65 10.52 -30.77
N SER A 315 -0.36 10.20 -30.75
CA SER A 315 0.29 9.73 -29.50
C SER A 315 0.48 10.87 -28.52
N PHE A 316 0.00 10.70 -27.30
CA PHE A 316 0.37 11.50 -26.16
C PHE A 316 1.42 10.73 -25.35
N ASN A 317 2.70 11.12 -25.53
CA ASN A 317 3.81 10.38 -24.96
C ASN A 317 4.11 10.84 -23.53
N ILE A 318 4.23 9.89 -22.62
CA ILE A 318 4.81 10.12 -21.30
C ILE A 318 6.34 9.99 -21.38
N PRO A 319 7.09 10.57 -20.43
CA PRO A 319 8.55 10.45 -20.41
C PRO A 319 9.00 8.99 -20.31
N PRO A 320 10.19 8.64 -20.78
CA PRO A 320 10.73 7.30 -20.62
C PRO A 320 10.76 6.86 -19.15
N ARG A 321 10.66 5.56 -18.93
CA ARG A 321 10.73 4.95 -17.58
C ARG A 321 9.76 5.56 -16.56
N SER A 322 8.53 5.89 -17.01
CA SER A 322 7.51 6.56 -16.21
C SER A 322 6.24 5.73 -15.99
N PRO A 323 6.31 4.51 -15.44
CA PRO A 323 5.12 3.72 -15.14
C PRO A 323 4.20 4.43 -14.13
N SER A 324 4.75 5.32 -13.32
CA SER A 324 3.98 6.18 -12.42
C SER A 324 3.05 7.18 -13.13
N LEU A 325 3.22 7.41 -14.44
CA LEU A 325 2.40 8.26 -15.29
C LEU A 325 1.53 7.47 -16.27
N ASN A 326 1.67 6.15 -16.33
CA ASN A 326 0.79 5.30 -17.13
C ASN A 326 -0.36 4.79 -16.27
N VAL A 327 -1.60 5.17 -16.59
CA VAL A 327 -2.79 4.79 -15.79
C VAL A 327 -2.99 3.29 -15.73
N CYS A 328 -2.61 2.57 -16.78
CA CYS A 328 -2.66 1.11 -16.79
C CYS A 328 -1.70 0.51 -15.76
N ASP A 329 -0.47 1.03 -15.66
CA ASP A 329 0.54 0.55 -14.73
C ASP A 329 0.19 0.83 -13.26
N TYR A 330 -0.15 2.07 -12.94
CA TYR A 330 -0.36 2.42 -11.53
C TYR A 330 -1.74 2.06 -10.98
N ALA A 331 -2.73 1.79 -11.83
CA ALA A 331 -4.10 1.51 -11.38
C ALA A 331 -4.69 0.24 -11.98
N LEU A 332 -4.82 0.16 -13.33
CA LEU A 332 -5.57 -0.90 -14.00
C LEU A 332 -5.08 -2.30 -13.66
N TRP A 333 -3.78 -2.55 -13.86
CA TRP A 333 -3.22 -3.89 -13.70
C TRP A 333 -3.28 -4.41 -12.27
N SER A 334 -3.06 -3.52 -11.31
CA SER A 334 -3.13 -3.88 -9.89
C SER A 334 -4.55 -4.19 -9.46
N GLU A 335 -5.55 -3.42 -9.90
CA GLU A 335 -6.95 -3.64 -9.54
C GLU A 335 -7.51 -4.91 -10.19
N VAL A 336 -7.23 -5.16 -11.46
CA VAL A 336 -7.59 -6.43 -12.11
C VAL A 336 -6.98 -7.62 -11.37
N SER A 337 -5.69 -7.55 -11.05
CA SER A 337 -5.01 -8.60 -10.31
C SER A 337 -5.58 -8.79 -8.90
N ARG A 338 -5.96 -7.71 -8.21
CA ARG A 338 -6.59 -7.76 -6.88
C ARG A 338 -7.94 -8.47 -6.93
N ARG A 339 -8.79 -8.13 -7.90
CA ARG A 339 -10.11 -8.77 -8.08
C ARG A 339 -10.00 -10.24 -8.45
N LEU A 340 -9.04 -10.60 -9.30
CA LEU A 340 -8.76 -12.00 -9.61
C LEU A 340 -8.40 -12.78 -8.35
N ARG A 341 -7.47 -12.27 -7.54
CA ARG A 341 -7.08 -12.92 -6.29
C ARG A 341 -8.21 -13.02 -5.28
N ALA A 342 -9.07 -11.99 -5.18
CA ALA A 342 -10.24 -12.03 -4.31
C ALA A 342 -11.21 -13.16 -4.71
N THR A 343 -11.45 -13.35 -6.03
CA THR A 343 -12.23 -14.47 -6.53
C THR A 343 -11.57 -15.81 -6.25
N GLU A 344 -10.26 -15.91 -6.44
CA GLU A 344 -9.49 -17.14 -6.22
C GLU A 344 -9.44 -17.56 -4.75
N ALA A 345 -9.45 -16.57 -3.83
CA ALA A 345 -9.50 -16.85 -2.39
C ALA A 345 -10.78 -17.58 -1.95
N THR A 346 -11.85 -17.51 -2.74
CA THR A 346 -13.12 -18.24 -2.48
C THR A 346 -13.16 -19.63 -3.10
N TRP A 347 -12.10 -20.05 -3.79
CA TRP A 347 -12.09 -21.36 -4.45
C TRP A 347 -11.76 -22.49 -3.47
N PRO A 348 -12.37 -23.66 -3.70
CA PRO A 348 -11.98 -24.84 -2.94
C PRO A 348 -10.54 -25.23 -3.19
N ALA A 349 -9.91 -25.84 -2.18
CA ALA A 349 -8.53 -26.31 -2.29
C ALA A 349 -8.36 -27.26 -3.48
N GLY A 350 -7.25 -27.10 -4.20
CA GLY A 350 -6.93 -27.95 -5.36
C GLY A 350 -7.67 -27.60 -6.66
N ARG A 351 -8.54 -26.59 -6.67
CA ARG A 351 -9.20 -26.16 -7.91
C ARG A 351 -8.19 -25.74 -8.95
N ARG A 352 -8.26 -26.36 -10.12
CA ARG A 352 -7.49 -26.00 -11.32
C ARG A 352 -8.35 -25.23 -12.31
N GLU A 353 -7.72 -24.37 -13.07
CA GLU A 353 -8.34 -23.59 -14.14
C GLU A 353 -7.56 -23.76 -15.44
N SER A 354 -8.28 -24.00 -16.55
CA SER A 354 -7.64 -24.04 -17.86
C SER A 354 -7.15 -22.65 -18.29
N ARG A 355 -6.15 -22.59 -19.18
CA ARG A 355 -5.67 -21.33 -19.78
C ARG A 355 -6.84 -20.52 -20.41
N LYS A 356 -7.70 -21.19 -21.18
CA LYS A 356 -8.88 -20.57 -21.81
C LYS A 356 -9.81 -19.93 -20.78
N ALA A 357 -10.12 -20.66 -19.71
CA ALA A 357 -10.97 -20.16 -18.61
C ALA A 357 -10.33 -18.96 -17.90
N TYR A 358 -9.01 -19.04 -17.63
CA TYR A 358 -8.26 -17.94 -17.03
C TYR A 358 -8.30 -16.66 -17.89
N VAL A 359 -8.03 -16.76 -19.19
CA VAL A 359 -8.05 -15.61 -20.12
C VAL A 359 -9.46 -15.01 -20.18
N ALA A 360 -10.50 -15.85 -20.26
CA ALA A 360 -11.88 -15.38 -20.26
C ALA A 360 -12.26 -14.68 -18.94
N ARG A 361 -11.81 -15.21 -17.80
CA ARG A 361 -12.02 -14.61 -16.49
C ARG A 361 -11.26 -13.29 -16.34
N LEU A 362 -10.02 -13.24 -16.80
CA LEU A 362 -9.19 -12.03 -16.82
C LEU A 362 -9.91 -10.90 -17.58
N ARG A 363 -10.38 -11.18 -18.81
CA ARG A 363 -11.14 -10.23 -19.64
C ARG A 363 -12.42 -9.78 -18.92
N ARG A 364 -13.22 -10.70 -18.42
CA ARG A 364 -14.48 -10.40 -17.70
C ARG A 364 -14.24 -9.53 -16.46
N THR A 365 -13.19 -9.81 -15.72
CA THR A 365 -12.83 -9.03 -14.54
C THR A 365 -12.46 -7.59 -14.91
N ALA A 366 -11.70 -7.40 -15.97
CA ALA A 366 -11.32 -6.07 -16.46
C ALA A 366 -12.52 -5.28 -16.97
N LEU A 367 -13.35 -5.87 -17.82
CA LEU A 367 -14.51 -5.19 -18.41
C LEU A 367 -15.60 -4.84 -17.38
N ARG A 368 -15.58 -5.43 -16.19
CA ARG A 368 -16.49 -5.12 -15.06
C ARG A 368 -15.94 -4.04 -14.11
N LEU A 369 -14.88 -3.37 -14.45
CA LEU A 369 -14.39 -2.26 -13.63
C LEU A 369 -15.42 -1.11 -13.67
N PRO A 370 -15.78 -0.53 -12.51
CA PRO A 370 -16.78 0.54 -12.46
C PRO A 370 -16.22 1.85 -13.07
N ALA A 371 -17.11 2.64 -13.64
CA ALA A 371 -16.77 3.93 -14.25
C ALA A 371 -16.10 4.88 -13.23
N SER A 372 -16.54 4.84 -11.99
CA SER A 372 -15.94 5.63 -10.90
C SER A 372 -14.46 5.31 -10.71
N PHE A 373 -14.07 4.03 -10.73
CA PHE A 373 -12.67 3.61 -10.64
C PHE A 373 -11.85 4.13 -11.81
N VAL A 374 -12.34 3.95 -13.05
CA VAL A 374 -11.62 4.38 -14.26
C VAL A 374 -11.42 5.90 -14.27
N ASN A 375 -12.49 6.66 -14.00
CA ASN A 375 -12.43 8.12 -13.97
C ASN A 375 -11.52 8.63 -12.82
N ALA A 376 -11.61 8.07 -11.63
CA ALA A 376 -10.74 8.43 -10.52
C ALA A 376 -9.26 8.13 -10.83
N SER A 377 -8.99 6.99 -11.47
CA SER A 377 -7.64 6.62 -11.88
C SER A 377 -7.06 7.64 -12.89
N ILE A 378 -7.80 8.02 -13.91
CA ILE A 378 -7.36 9.02 -14.90
C ILE A 378 -7.20 10.40 -14.24
N SER A 379 -8.16 10.82 -13.41
CA SER A 379 -8.12 12.09 -12.68
C SER A 379 -6.90 12.22 -11.76
N ASN A 380 -6.37 11.11 -11.25
CA ASN A 380 -5.19 11.08 -10.40
C ASN A 380 -3.90 11.52 -11.14
N MET A 381 -3.89 11.56 -12.46
CA MET A 381 -2.77 12.09 -13.24
C MET A 381 -2.37 13.51 -12.81
N ARG A 382 -3.32 14.36 -12.45
CA ARG A 382 -3.05 15.69 -11.87
C ARG A 382 -2.14 15.59 -10.63
N THR A 383 -2.54 14.80 -9.67
CA THR A 383 -1.79 14.60 -8.42
C THR A 383 -0.41 13.99 -8.68
N ARG A 384 -0.32 13.05 -9.62
CA ARG A 384 0.95 12.40 -9.99
C ARG A 384 1.92 13.35 -10.67
N CYS A 385 1.45 14.21 -11.58
CA CYS A 385 2.27 15.25 -12.16
C CYS A 385 2.77 16.25 -11.11
N GLN A 386 1.92 16.63 -10.15
CA GLN A 386 2.34 17.49 -9.04
C GLN A 386 3.40 16.83 -8.15
N ARG A 387 3.22 15.56 -7.78
CA ARG A 387 4.20 14.79 -7.00
C ARG A 387 5.51 14.62 -7.75
N LEU A 388 5.44 14.33 -9.03
CA LEU A 388 6.61 14.22 -9.88
C LEU A 388 7.39 15.54 -9.98
N TYR A 389 6.68 16.66 -10.07
CA TYR A 389 7.27 17.98 -10.04
C TYR A 389 7.99 18.26 -8.73
N ASN A 390 7.34 17.98 -7.60
CA ASN A 390 7.90 18.16 -6.26
C ASN A 390 9.11 17.24 -6.01
N ALA A 391 9.15 16.07 -6.65
CA ALA A 391 10.29 15.14 -6.60
C ALA A 391 11.40 15.49 -7.61
N GLY A 392 11.33 16.67 -8.27
CA GLY A 392 12.35 17.10 -9.23
C GLY A 392 12.52 16.17 -10.44
N GLY A 393 11.50 15.37 -10.81
CA GLY A 393 11.57 14.36 -11.87
C GLY A 393 11.96 12.96 -11.38
N GLY A 394 12.42 12.82 -10.14
CA GLY A 394 12.79 11.54 -9.53
C GLY A 394 11.61 10.62 -9.22
N ASN A 395 11.89 9.52 -8.54
CA ASN A 395 10.84 8.65 -8.02
C ASN A 395 10.11 9.33 -6.86
N PHE A 396 8.80 9.14 -6.75
CA PHE A 396 7.96 9.73 -5.71
C PHE A 396 7.05 8.69 -5.05
N GLU A 397 6.55 9.03 -3.86
CA GLU A 397 5.54 8.25 -3.13
C GLU A 397 4.20 8.31 -3.86
N GLU A 398 3.78 7.18 -4.40
CA GLU A 398 2.59 7.11 -5.26
C GLU A 398 1.26 7.22 -4.50
N GLY A 399 1.29 7.18 -3.16
CA GLY A 399 0.10 7.22 -2.33
C GLY A 399 -0.80 6.02 -2.64
N GLY A 400 -0.63 4.98 -1.89
CA GLY A 400 -1.59 3.88 -1.79
C GLY A 400 -1.80 3.68 -0.30
N SER A 401 -2.94 3.16 0.11
CA SER A 401 -3.07 2.68 1.47
C SER A 401 -1.91 1.72 1.68
N THR A 402 -1.03 2.05 2.62
CA THR A 402 -0.10 1.08 3.18
C THR A 402 -0.99 0.04 3.86
N GLY A 403 -1.39 -0.97 3.09
CA GLY A 403 -2.03 -2.14 3.68
C GLY A 403 -1.05 -2.70 4.70
N HIS A 404 -1.46 -2.61 5.94
CA HIS A 404 -0.79 -3.24 7.07
C HIS A 404 -0.86 -4.75 6.94
#